data_4c20c8e15467fcd2c02ec4b56bb54f92
#
_entry.id   4c20c8e15467fcd2c02ec4b56bb54f92
#
_cell.length_a   1.000
_cell.length_b   1.000
_cell.length_c   1.000
_cell.angle_alpha   90.00
_cell.angle_beta   90.00
_cell.angle_gamma   90.00
#
_symmetry.space_group_name_H-M   'P 1'
#
loop_
_entity.id
_entity.type
_entity.pdbx_description
1 polymer ?
#
loop_
_entity_poly.entity_id
_entity_poly.type
_entity_poly.pdbx_seq_one_letter_code
_entity_poly.pdbx_strand_id
1 'polypeptide(L)'
;MEEYGQPMHAYDLDTIAGHQIVVKRAEKGQKFVTLDGQERTMDDSVLMICDGEKAIGIAGIMGGENSMITDDVKTMLFEAACFDGTNIRLSSKKVGLRTDASGKFEKGLDPNNAIEAMNRACQLIEELGAGEVVGGVVDVYTTVKEGRNIPFEPEKYNRLLGTDIAPETMLDYFKMLDLGYDKEKNEILVPSWRQDLECDADIAEEVARFYGYDKIPVSYTHLR
;
A
#
# COMPACT_ATOMS: atom_id res chain seq x y z
N MET A 1 0.53 6.75 9.31
CA MET A 1 -0.57 5.96 8.72
C MET A 1 -1.75 6.84 8.32
N GLU A 2 -2.17 7.79 9.15
CA GLU A 2 -3.32 8.68 8.85
C GLU A 2 -3.06 9.61 7.66
N GLU A 3 -1.86 10.17 7.55
CA GLU A 3 -1.52 11.16 6.53
C GLU A 3 -1.22 10.51 5.17
N TYR A 4 -0.46 9.41 5.14
CA TYR A 4 0.01 8.75 3.91
C TYR A 4 -0.63 7.39 3.64
N GLY A 5 -1.48 6.88 4.51
CA GLY A 5 -2.03 5.53 4.38
C GLY A 5 -1.03 4.40 4.62
N GLN A 6 0.26 4.72 4.83
CA GLN A 6 1.37 3.77 4.98
C GLN A 6 1.49 3.30 6.42
N PRO A 7 1.24 2.01 6.74
CA PRO A 7 1.59 1.46 8.04
C PRO A 7 3.11 1.39 8.19
N MET A 8 3.57 1.70 9.38
CA MET A 8 4.98 1.65 9.74
C MET A 8 5.15 0.90 11.04
N HIS A 9 6.32 0.28 11.22
CA HIS A 9 6.73 -0.35 12.46
C HIS A 9 8.05 0.23 12.96
N ALA A 10 8.30 0.10 14.24
CA ALA A 10 9.55 0.56 14.86
C ALA A 10 10.11 -0.55 15.74
N TYR A 11 11.42 -0.71 15.69
CA TYR A 11 12.19 -1.66 16.48
C TYR A 11 13.26 -0.91 17.29
N ASP A 12 13.63 -1.46 18.43
CA ASP A 12 14.86 -1.05 19.11
C ASP A 12 16.07 -1.66 18.37
N LEU A 13 16.88 -0.83 17.74
CA LEU A 13 18.02 -1.26 16.92
C LEU A 13 19.00 -2.12 17.71
N ASP A 14 19.18 -1.83 19.00
CA ASP A 14 20.13 -2.56 19.86
C ASP A 14 19.66 -4.01 20.14
N THR A 15 18.35 -4.31 19.95
CA THR A 15 17.79 -5.65 20.14
C THR A 15 17.75 -6.49 18.86
N ILE A 16 18.07 -5.89 17.70
CA ILE A 16 18.07 -6.57 16.41
C ILE A 16 19.36 -7.39 16.26
N ALA A 17 19.23 -8.71 16.35
CA ALA A 17 20.37 -9.62 16.24
C ALA A 17 21.05 -9.51 14.86
N GLY A 18 22.38 -9.35 14.87
CA GLY A 18 23.20 -9.20 13.67
C GLY A 18 22.95 -7.89 12.90
N HIS A 19 22.22 -6.92 13.44
CA HIS A 19 21.85 -5.66 12.79
C HIS A 19 21.31 -5.85 11.37
N GLN A 20 20.46 -6.87 11.19
CA GLN A 20 19.88 -7.19 9.90
C GLN A 20 18.40 -7.52 10.02
N ILE A 21 17.64 -7.18 8.97
CA ILE A 21 16.26 -7.59 8.81
C ILE A 21 16.19 -8.61 7.68
N VAL A 22 15.59 -9.76 7.97
CA VAL A 22 15.43 -10.88 7.03
C VAL A 22 13.94 -11.16 6.86
N VAL A 23 13.44 -11.00 5.64
CA VAL A 23 12.05 -11.30 5.32
C VAL A 23 11.98 -12.71 4.75
N LYS A 24 11.32 -13.63 5.45
CA LYS A 24 11.18 -15.03 5.03
C LYS A 24 9.84 -15.63 5.44
N ARG A 25 9.47 -16.75 4.84
CA ARG A 25 8.27 -17.48 5.23
C ARG A 25 8.47 -18.19 6.57
N ALA A 26 7.39 -18.29 7.34
CA ALA A 26 7.37 -19.05 8.58
C ALA A 26 7.57 -20.54 8.31
N GLU A 27 8.02 -21.27 9.33
CA GLU A 27 7.95 -22.73 9.33
C GLU A 27 6.54 -23.19 9.70
N LYS A 28 6.08 -24.28 9.07
CA LYS A 28 4.76 -24.82 9.37
C LYS A 28 4.67 -25.27 10.82
N GLY A 29 3.70 -24.71 11.54
CA GLY A 29 3.50 -24.99 12.95
C GLY A 29 4.38 -24.16 13.90
N GLN A 30 5.19 -23.24 13.37
CA GLN A 30 5.98 -22.32 14.18
C GLN A 30 5.08 -21.53 15.13
N LYS A 31 5.46 -21.47 16.41
CA LYS A 31 4.79 -20.66 17.42
C LYS A 31 5.39 -19.27 17.46
N PHE A 32 4.55 -18.28 17.59
CA PHE A 32 4.96 -16.87 17.67
C PHE A 32 4.00 -16.09 18.56
N VAL A 33 4.55 -15.32 19.50
CA VAL A 33 3.75 -14.45 20.38
C VAL A 33 3.75 -13.06 19.81
N THR A 34 2.56 -12.55 19.54
CA THR A 34 2.34 -11.21 19.01
C THR A 34 2.27 -10.15 20.11
N LEU A 35 2.37 -8.86 19.76
CA LEU A 35 2.35 -7.72 20.70
C LEU A 35 1.13 -7.70 21.64
N ASP A 36 0.04 -8.36 21.28
CA ASP A 36 -1.16 -8.52 22.11
C ASP A 36 -1.02 -9.65 23.16
N GLY A 37 0.17 -10.24 23.29
CA GLY A 37 0.47 -11.32 24.23
C GLY A 37 -0.12 -12.70 23.85
N GLN A 38 -0.64 -12.84 22.63
CA GLN A 38 -1.27 -14.08 22.16
C GLN A 38 -0.30 -14.97 21.41
N GLU A 39 -0.21 -16.25 21.80
CA GLU A 39 0.53 -17.24 21.03
C GLU A 39 -0.29 -17.66 19.81
N ARG A 40 0.34 -17.58 18.65
CA ARG A 40 -0.26 -17.93 17.36
C ARG A 40 0.56 -19.00 16.65
N THR A 41 -0.12 -19.88 15.91
CA THR A 41 0.54 -20.91 15.12
C THR A 41 0.63 -20.46 13.67
N MET A 42 1.85 -20.41 13.13
CA MET A 42 2.11 -19.97 11.76
C MET A 42 1.93 -21.12 10.77
N ASP A 43 1.52 -20.76 9.57
CA ASP A 43 1.51 -21.61 8.39
C ASP A 43 2.71 -21.20 7.49
N ASP A 44 3.21 -22.10 6.68
CA ASP A 44 4.36 -21.86 5.81
C ASP A 44 4.12 -20.83 4.68
N SER A 45 2.89 -20.39 4.51
CA SER A 45 2.56 -19.28 3.59
C SER A 45 2.65 -17.91 4.26
N VAL A 46 2.73 -17.83 5.59
CA VAL A 46 2.81 -16.58 6.34
C VAL A 46 4.20 -15.97 6.20
N LEU A 47 4.27 -14.70 5.86
CA LEU A 47 5.53 -13.96 5.78
C LEU A 47 5.89 -13.41 7.15
N MET A 48 7.15 -13.58 7.54
CA MET A 48 7.69 -13.12 8.82
C MET A 48 8.78 -12.09 8.58
N ILE A 49 8.82 -11.10 9.46
CA ILE A 49 9.99 -10.25 9.63
C ILE A 49 10.86 -10.90 10.70
N CYS A 50 12.12 -11.11 10.39
CA CYS A 50 13.09 -11.74 11.28
C CYS A 50 14.32 -10.84 11.42
N ASP A 51 15.03 -11.00 12.53
CA ASP A 51 16.40 -10.52 12.66
C ASP A 51 17.39 -11.62 12.26
N GLY A 52 18.66 -11.52 12.68
CA GLY A 52 19.69 -12.53 12.40
C GLY A 52 19.47 -13.88 13.07
N GLU A 53 18.58 -13.99 14.05
CA GLU A 53 18.40 -15.19 14.88
C GLU A 53 16.95 -15.68 14.92
N LYS A 54 15.98 -14.77 15.02
CA LYS A 54 14.58 -15.12 15.33
C LYS A 54 13.57 -14.29 14.53
N ALA A 55 12.33 -14.73 14.54
CA ALA A 55 11.20 -13.94 14.05
C ALA A 55 10.86 -12.83 15.06
N ILE A 56 10.64 -11.61 14.55
CA ILE A 56 10.32 -10.40 15.33
C ILE A 56 8.99 -9.77 14.94
N GLY A 57 8.34 -10.26 13.90
CA GLY A 57 7.03 -9.78 13.49
C GLY A 57 6.39 -10.65 12.43
N ILE A 58 5.05 -10.55 12.34
CA ILE A 58 4.27 -11.08 11.22
C ILE A 58 4.12 -9.94 10.20
N ALA A 59 4.72 -10.11 9.03
CA ALA A 59 4.78 -9.09 8.00
C ALA A 59 3.40 -8.47 7.68
N GLY A 60 3.29 -7.15 7.83
CA GLY A 60 2.08 -6.39 7.53
C GLY A 60 0.88 -6.66 8.43
N ILE A 61 1.04 -7.44 9.51
CA ILE A 61 -0.06 -7.78 10.43
C ILE A 61 0.24 -7.25 11.83
N MET A 62 1.25 -7.79 12.51
CA MET A 62 1.58 -7.36 13.88
C MET A 62 3.02 -7.74 14.26
N GLY A 63 3.69 -6.86 14.99
CA GLY A 63 5.00 -7.13 15.58
C GLY A 63 4.96 -8.21 16.64
N GLY A 64 6.14 -8.70 17.03
CA GLY A 64 6.32 -9.69 18.10
C GLY A 64 6.46 -9.04 19.47
N GLU A 65 5.97 -9.73 20.50
CA GLU A 65 6.21 -9.34 21.90
C GLU A 65 7.73 -9.23 22.18
N ASN A 66 8.50 -10.13 21.58
CA ASN A 66 9.97 -10.21 21.75
C ASN A 66 10.76 -9.06 21.08
N SER A 67 10.09 -8.16 20.37
CA SER A 67 10.66 -6.97 19.73
C SER A 67 9.93 -5.69 20.13
N MET A 68 9.12 -5.76 21.18
CA MET A 68 8.39 -4.60 21.71
C MET A 68 9.38 -3.54 22.18
N ILE A 69 9.13 -2.28 21.81
CA ILE A 69 9.91 -1.13 22.29
C ILE A 69 9.60 -0.91 23.78
N THR A 70 10.67 -0.70 24.54
CA THR A 70 10.63 -0.39 25.98
C THR A 70 11.05 1.05 26.22
N ASP A 71 10.87 1.53 27.48
CA ASP A 71 11.24 2.89 27.86
C ASP A 71 12.78 3.16 27.79
N ASP A 72 13.59 2.10 27.72
CA ASP A 72 15.05 2.18 27.67
C ASP A 72 15.62 2.33 26.25
N VAL A 73 14.76 2.37 25.22
CA VAL A 73 15.17 2.50 23.81
C VAL A 73 15.99 3.76 23.58
N LYS A 74 17.11 3.62 22.88
CA LYS A 74 17.99 4.73 22.52
C LYS A 74 18.00 5.01 21.03
N THR A 75 17.99 3.96 20.22
CA THR A 75 18.02 4.06 18.77
C THR A 75 16.90 3.24 18.17
N MET A 76 15.99 3.90 17.45
CA MET A 76 14.89 3.26 16.78
C MET A 76 15.18 3.01 15.31
N LEU A 77 14.90 1.79 14.85
CA LEU A 77 14.84 1.44 13.44
C LEU A 77 13.38 1.46 12.96
N PHE A 78 13.09 2.34 12.00
CA PHE A 78 11.76 2.40 11.40
C PHE A 78 11.67 1.50 10.17
N GLU A 79 10.57 0.78 10.05
CA GLU A 79 10.19 -0.02 8.89
C GLU A 79 9.03 0.66 8.17
N ALA A 80 9.20 0.90 6.87
CA ALA A 80 8.11 1.19 5.94
C ALA A 80 8.20 0.18 4.80
N ALA A 81 7.26 -0.74 4.74
CA ALA A 81 7.27 -1.83 3.78
C ALA A 81 6.00 -1.83 2.92
N CYS A 82 6.07 -2.52 1.79
CA CYS A 82 4.91 -2.86 0.98
C CYS A 82 4.89 -4.38 0.77
N PHE A 83 3.75 -5.00 1.01
CA PHE A 83 3.57 -6.44 0.94
C PHE A 83 2.50 -6.80 -0.10
N ASP A 84 2.56 -8.01 -0.64
CA ASP A 84 1.49 -8.55 -1.47
C ASP A 84 0.17 -8.63 -0.70
N GLY A 85 -0.81 -7.85 -1.12
CA GLY A 85 -2.09 -7.71 -0.43
C GLY A 85 -2.87 -9.02 -0.32
N THR A 86 -2.76 -9.89 -1.31
CA THR A 86 -3.39 -11.21 -1.29
C THR A 86 -2.75 -12.10 -0.22
N ASN A 87 -1.43 -12.09 -0.12
CA ASN A 87 -0.72 -12.82 0.92
C ASN A 87 -1.11 -12.32 2.32
N ILE A 88 -1.14 -10.99 2.54
CA ILE A 88 -1.53 -10.42 3.84
C ILE A 88 -2.97 -10.80 4.20
N ARG A 89 -3.91 -10.70 3.28
CA ARG A 89 -5.31 -11.09 3.50
C ARG A 89 -5.45 -12.56 3.90
N LEU A 90 -4.77 -13.46 3.19
CA LEU A 90 -4.80 -14.89 3.48
C LEU A 90 -4.10 -15.22 4.79
N SER A 91 -2.94 -14.62 5.06
CA SER A 91 -2.18 -14.79 6.30
C SER A 91 -2.95 -14.29 7.51
N SER A 92 -3.54 -13.11 7.44
CA SER A 92 -4.40 -12.53 8.48
C SER A 92 -5.55 -13.48 8.85
N LYS A 93 -6.20 -14.07 7.84
CA LYS A 93 -7.27 -15.05 8.04
C LYS A 93 -6.77 -16.35 8.68
N LYS A 94 -5.62 -16.88 8.25
CA LYS A 94 -5.02 -18.12 8.79
C LYS A 94 -4.57 -17.95 10.23
N VAL A 95 -3.94 -16.81 10.55
CA VAL A 95 -3.46 -16.47 11.89
C VAL A 95 -4.62 -16.08 12.82
N GLY A 96 -5.79 -15.74 12.26
CA GLY A 96 -6.97 -15.29 13.02
C GLY A 96 -6.78 -13.88 13.59
N LEU A 97 -6.01 -13.03 12.93
CA LEU A 97 -5.69 -11.67 13.39
C LEU A 97 -5.86 -10.65 12.28
N ARG A 98 -6.79 -9.74 12.46
CA ARG A 98 -6.98 -8.59 11.58
C ARG A 98 -6.64 -7.31 12.35
N THR A 99 -5.77 -6.50 11.75
CA THR A 99 -5.32 -5.20 12.29
C THR A 99 -5.57 -4.10 11.27
N ASP A 100 -5.47 -2.83 11.69
CA ASP A 100 -5.57 -1.69 10.77
C ASP A 100 -4.48 -1.75 9.70
N ALA A 101 -3.26 -2.17 10.08
CA ALA A 101 -2.16 -2.38 9.14
C ALA A 101 -2.52 -3.44 8.08
N SER A 102 -2.99 -4.62 8.51
CA SER A 102 -3.40 -5.68 7.57
C SER A 102 -4.55 -5.24 6.66
N GLY A 103 -5.48 -4.43 7.19
CA GLY A 103 -6.58 -3.85 6.42
C GLY A 103 -6.13 -2.84 5.35
N LYS A 104 -5.01 -2.15 5.56
CA LYS A 104 -4.39 -1.29 4.55
C LYS A 104 -3.62 -2.10 3.50
N PHE A 105 -2.75 -3.02 3.95
CA PHE A 105 -1.95 -3.84 3.04
C PHE A 105 -2.79 -4.75 2.14
N GLU A 106 -3.90 -5.33 2.64
CA GLU A 106 -4.77 -6.21 1.84
C GLU A 106 -5.42 -5.51 0.64
N LYS A 107 -5.56 -4.18 0.69
CA LYS A 107 -6.10 -3.37 -0.40
C LYS A 107 -5.06 -2.98 -1.44
N GLY A 108 -3.79 -3.27 -1.18
CA GLY A 108 -2.65 -2.82 -1.98
C GLY A 108 -2.22 -1.40 -1.62
N LEU A 109 -0.93 -1.26 -1.34
CA LEU A 109 -0.27 0.03 -1.15
C LEU A 109 0.70 0.27 -2.29
N ASP A 110 0.96 1.54 -2.58
CA ASP A 110 2.00 1.89 -3.54
C ASP A 110 3.38 1.80 -2.88
N PRO A 111 4.27 0.92 -3.35
CA PRO A 111 5.61 0.82 -2.80
C PRO A 111 6.44 2.12 -2.97
N ASN A 112 6.12 2.95 -3.97
CA ASN A 112 6.78 4.24 -4.16
C ASN A 112 6.48 5.25 -3.05
N ASN A 113 5.38 5.07 -2.32
CA ASN A 113 4.98 5.93 -1.22
C ASN A 113 5.75 5.65 0.09
N ALA A 114 6.45 4.52 0.19
CA ALA A 114 7.11 4.10 1.42
C ALA A 114 8.20 5.09 1.87
N ILE A 115 9.04 5.57 0.95
CA ILE A 115 10.12 6.53 1.25
C ILE A 115 9.58 7.92 1.64
N GLU A 116 8.52 8.36 0.98
CA GLU A 116 7.85 9.63 1.28
C GLU A 116 7.25 9.61 2.69
N ALA A 117 6.55 8.53 3.03
CA ALA A 117 5.98 8.32 4.35
C ALA A 117 7.06 8.24 5.44
N MET A 118 8.20 7.59 5.13
CA MET A 118 9.35 7.51 6.03
C MET A 118 9.94 8.89 6.28
N ASN A 119 10.17 9.68 5.24
CA ASN A 119 10.69 11.04 5.35
C ASN A 119 9.77 11.91 6.20
N ARG A 120 8.45 11.77 6.01
CA ARG A 120 7.48 12.51 6.83
C ARG A 120 7.50 12.08 8.30
N ALA A 121 7.65 10.79 8.58
CA ALA A 121 7.79 10.31 9.96
C ALA A 121 9.04 10.88 10.63
N CYS A 122 10.17 10.87 9.92
CA CYS A 122 11.42 11.47 10.40
C CYS A 122 11.25 12.98 10.67
N GLN A 123 10.64 13.71 9.77
CA GLN A 123 10.35 15.14 9.96
C GLN A 123 9.50 15.38 11.21
N LEU A 124 8.46 14.59 11.45
CA LEU A 124 7.61 14.73 12.62
C LEU A 124 8.36 14.45 13.93
N ILE A 125 9.30 13.49 13.94
CA ILE A 125 10.13 13.20 15.10
C ILE A 125 10.98 14.42 15.49
N GLU A 126 11.58 15.08 14.50
CA GLU A 126 12.40 16.29 14.71
C GLU A 126 11.52 17.49 15.11
N GLU A 127 10.42 17.73 14.42
CA GLU A 127 9.48 18.83 14.72
C GLU A 127 8.91 18.76 16.15
N LEU A 128 8.64 17.55 16.63
CA LEU A 128 8.12 17.29 17.99
C LEU A 128 9.24 17.26 19.05
N GLY A 129 10.52 17.32 18.64
CA GLY A 129 11.64 17.18 19.56
C GLY A 129 11.71 15.81 20.25
N ALA A 130 11.14 14.78 19.60
CA ALA A 130 11.09 13.42 20.13
C ALA A 130 12.40 12.63 19.92
N GLY A 131 13.27 13.11 19.04
CA GLY A 131 14.57 12.51 18.74
C GLY A 131 15.28 13.22 17.62
N GLU A 132 16.48 12.73 17.29
CA GLU A 132 17.27 13.18 16.16
C GLU A 132 17.33 12.08 15.11
N VAL A 133 17.19 12.44 13.84
CA VAL A 133 17.28 11.49 12.72
C VAL A 133 18.75 11.19 12.46
N VAL A 134 19.16 9.95 12.70
CA VAL A 134 20.50 9.46 12.37
C VAL A 134 20.51 9.04 10.90
N GLY A 135 21.50 9.48 10.15
CA GLY A 135 21.58 9.21 8.72
C GLY A 135 21.70 7.72 8.38
N GLY A 136 21.22 7.39 7.20
CA GLY A 136 21.29 6.04 6.61
C GLY A 136 19.91 5.46 6.35
N VAL A 137 19.64 5.15 5.07
CA VAL A 137 18.43 4.45 4.63
C VAL A 137 18.87 3.15 3.95
N VAL A 138 18.27 2.04 4.35
CA VAL A 138 18.40 0.77 3.64
C VAL A 138 17.10 0.57 2.86
N ASP A 139 17.16 0.71 1.55
CA ASP A 139 16.03 0.50 0.66
C ASP A 139 16.28 -0.74 -0.20
N VAL A 140 15.37 -1.71 -0.11
CA VAL A 140 15.40 -2.94 -0.92
C VAL A 140 14.12 -2.98 -1.75
N TYR A 141 14.18 -2.37 -2.92
CA TYR A 141 13.07 -2.29 -3.86
C TYR A 141 13.41 -3.03 -5.14
N THR A 142 13.17 -4.35 -5.14
CA THR A 142 13.59 -5.26 -6.21
C THR A 142 12.73 -5.20 -7.46
N THR A 143 11.46 -4.85 -7.33
CA THR A 143 10.49 -4.81 -8.44
C THR A 143 9.83 -3.44 -8.46
N VAL A 144 10.47 -2.51 -9.15
CA VAL A 144 9.99 -1.13 -9.25
C VAL A 144 8.62 -1.11 -9.94
N LYS A 145 7.65 -0.51 -9.27
CA LYS A 145 6.31 -0.34 -9.80
C LYS A 145 6.21 1.00 -10.52
N GLU A 146 6.11 0.93 -11.82
CA GLU A 146 5.91 2.09 -12.66
C GLU A 146 4.42 2.41 -12.79
N GLY A 147 4.10 3.66 -13.14
CA GLY A 147 2.79 4.02 -13.64
C GLY A 147 2.49 3.32 -14.96
N ARG A 148 1.26 3.37 -15.40
CA ARG A 148 0.88 2.80 -16.71
C ARG A 148 0.30 3.86 -17.62
N ASN A 149 0.36 3.60 -18.91
CA ASN A 149 -0.24 4.45 -19.92
C ASN A 149 -1.45 3.74 -20.52
N ILE A 150 -2.57 4.46 -20.61
CA ILE A 150 -3.82 3.95 -21.20
C ILE A 150 -4.16 4.88 -22.37
N PRO A 151 -4.44 4.36 -23.58
CA PRO A 151 -4.86 5.19 -24.70
C PRO A 151 -6.07 6.06 -24.35
N PHE A 152 -6.06 7.32 -24.74
CA PHE A 152 -7.21 8.22 -24.56
C PHE A 152 -8.19 8.04 -25.72
N GLU A 153 -9.30 7.37 -25.46
CA GLU A 153 -10.33 7.04 -26.46
C GLU A 153 -11.72 7.60 -26.09
N PRO A 154 -11.92 8.93 -26.13
CA PRO A 154 -13.15 9.58 -25.65
C PRO A 154 -14.43 9.07 -26.33
N GLU A 155 -14.38 8.75 -27.63
CA GLU A 155 -15.52 8.17 -28.33
C GLU A 155 -15.91 6.78 -27.80
N LYS A 156 -14.92 6.00 -27.38
CA LYS A 156 -15.15 4.68 -26.77
C LYS A 156 -15.79 4.82 -25.39
N TYR A 157 -15.32 5.79 -24.59
CA TYR A 157 -15.90 6.08 -23.27
C TYR A 157 -17.35 6.55 -23.40
N ASN A 158 -17.63 7.49 -24.31
CA ASN A 158 -18.99 7.95 -24.60
C ASN A 158 -19.90 6.82 -25.04
N ARG A 159 -19.42 5.92 -25.91
CA ARG A 159 -20.18 4.75 -26.34
C ARG A 159 -20.48 3.78 -25.21
N LEU A 160 -19.52 3.55 -24.29
CA LEU A 160 -19.70 2.71 -23.09
C LEU A 160 -20.76 3.29 -22.16
N LEU A 161 -20.72 4.61 -21.95
CA LEU A 161 -21.57 5.31 -21.01
C LEU A 161 -22.92 5.73 -21.60
N GLY A 162 -23.08 5.71 -22.93
CA GLY A 162 -24.26 6.26 -23.61
C GLY A 162 -24.35 7.79 -23.49
N THR A 163 -23.21 8.48 -23.47
CA THR A 163 -23.09 9.94 -23.29
C THR A 163 -22.45 10.59 -24.50
N ASP A 164 -22.40 11.93 -24.50
CA ASP A 164 -21.73 12.76 -25.52
C ASP A 164 -20.90 13.85 -24.79
N ILE A 165 -19.94 13.42 -23.99
CA ILE A 165 -19.08 14.29 -23.20
C ILE A 165 -17.87 14.70 -24.08
N ALA A 166 -17.59 16.01 -24.12
CA ALA A 166 -16.46 16.54 -24.89
C ALA A 166 -15.11 16.02 -24.34
N PRO A 167 -14.13 15.69 -25.21
CA PRO A 167 -12.83 15.20 -24.79
C PRO A 167 -12.12 16.12 -23.79
N GLU A 168 -12.21 17.43 -23.98
CA GLU A 168 -11.61 18.44 -23.10
C GLU A 168 -12.18 18.35 -21.69
N THR A 169 -13.49 18.11 -21.56
CA THR A 169 -14.14 17.93 -20.26
C THR A 169 -13.65 16.66 -19.54
N MET A 170 -13.43 15.57 -20.29
CA MET A 170 -12.85 14.35 -19.74
C MET A 170 -11.41 14.60 -19.24
N LEU A 171 -10.60 15.32 -20.01
CA LEU A 171 -9.24 15.69 -19.60
C LEU A 171 -9.24 16.57 -18.34
N ASP A 172 -10.21 17.46 -18.18
CA ASP A 172 -10.36 18.25 -16.94
C ASP A 172 -10.70 17.34 -15.74
N TYR A 173 -11.52 16.32 -15.93
CA TYR A 173 -11.80 15.34 -14.88
C TYR A 173 -10.53 14.56 -14.48
N PHE A 174 -9.74 14.12 -15.47
CA PHE A 174 -8.49 13.40 -15.20
C PHE A 174 -7.48 14.27 -14.47
N LYS A 175 -7.39 15.54 -14.81
CA LYS A 175 -6.54 16.50 -14.10
C LYS A 175 -6.94 16.65 -12.63
N MET A 176 -8.24 16.64 -12.31
CA MET A 176 -8.73 16.67 -10.93
C MET A 176 -8.41 15.39 -10.15
N LEU A 177 -8.08 14.30 -10.86
CA LEU A 177 -7.68 13.01 -10.30
C LEU A 177 -6.16 12.81 -10.27
N ASP A 178 -5.39 13.84 -10.57
CA ASP A 178 -3.93 13.78 -10.73
C ASP A 178 -3.47 12.75 -11.80
N LEU A 179 -4.33 12.45 -12.78
CA LEU A 179 -3.93 11.67 -13.95
C LEU A 179 -3.29 12.61 -14.97
N GLY A 180 -2.12 12.23 -15.47
CA GLY A 180 -1.45 12.98 -16.53
C GLY A 180 -2.05 12.70 -17.91
N TYR A 181 -1.69 13.52 -18.89
CA TYR A 181 -2.03 13.29 -20.29
C TYR A 181 -0.83 13.59 -21.20
N ASP A 182 -0.39 12.59 -21.94
CA ASP A 182 0.62 12.73 -22.99
C ASP A 182 -0.09 13.04 -24.31
N LYS A 183 0.02 14.32 -24.73
CA LYS A 183 -0.63 14.80 -25.94
C LYS A 183 -0.02 14.22 -27.23
N GLU A 184 1.29 13.89 -27.21
CA GLU A 184 1.99 13.39 -28.40
C GLU A 184 1.59 11.94 -28.68
N LYS A 185 1.45 11.15 -27.62
CA LYS A 185 1.08 9.73 -27.72
C LYS A 185 -0.44 9.51 -27.60
N ASN A 186 -1.18 10.53 -27.22
CA ASN A 186 -2.61 10.44 -26.91
C ASN A 186 -2.91 9.39 -25.84
N GLU A 187 -2.17 9.47 -24.72
CA GLU A 187 -2.25 8.51 -23.63
C GLU A 187 -2.54 9.20 -22.28
N ILE A 188 -3.34 8.57 -21.45
CA ILE A 188 -3.54 8.94 -20.06
C ILE A 188 -2.41 8.33 -19.25
N LEU A 189 -1.69 9.15 -18.48
CA LEU A 189 -0.61 8.71 -17.60
C LEU A 189 -1.19 8.40 -16.22
N VAL A 190 -1.31 7.12 -15.92
CA VAL A 190 -1.87 6.61 -14.66
C VAL A 190 -0.71 6.44 -13.66
N PRO A 191 -0.73 7.12 -12.51
CA PRO A 191 0.32 6.99 -11.51
C PRO A 191 0.29 5.61 -10.84
N SER A 192 1.41 5.18 -10.27
CA SER A 192 1.58 3.85 -9.66
C SER A 192 0.62 3.55 -8.51
N TRP A 193 0.13 4.58 -7.82
CA TRP A 193 -0.82 4.44 -6.71
C TRP A 193 -2.26 4.17 -7.16
N ARG A 194 -2.63 4.46 -8.42
CA ARG A 194 -3.93 4.12 -9.02
C ARG A 194 -3.86 2.72 -9.66
N GLN A 195 -3.76 1.71 -8.81
CA GLN A 195 -3.66 0.31 -9.25
C GLN A 195 -4.98 -0.24 -9.83
N ASP A 196 -6.06 0.43 -9.54
CA ASP A 196 -7.42 0.15 -9.98
C ASP A 196 -7.69 0.50 -11.46
N LEU A 197 -6.92 1.44 -12.01
CA LEU A 197 -7.08 1.86 -13.41
C LEU A 197 -6.22 1.00 -14.33
N GLU A 198 -6.81 -0.04 -14.91
CA GLU A 198 -6.09 -1.01 -15.73
C GLU A 198 -6.47 -0.96 -17.22
N CYS A 199 -7.69 -0.51 -17.51
CA CYS A 199 -8.24 -0.53 -18.86
C CYS A 199 -9.19 0.63 -19.13
N ASP A 200 -9.71 0.70 -20.36
CA ASP A 200 -10.62 1.76 -20.81
C ASP A 200 -11.92 1.82 -20.01
N ALA A 201 -12.40 0.67 -19.50
CA ALA A 201 -13.62 0.62 -18.70
C ALA A 201 -13.42 1.34 -17.36
N ASP A 202 -12.24 1.22 -16.75
CA ASP A 202 -11.91 1.89 -15.49
C ASP A 202 -11.81 3.41 -15.71
N ILE A 203 -11.22 3.83 -16.84
CA ILE A 203 -11.16 5.24 -17.21
C ILE A 203 -12.58 5.80 -17.50
N ALA A 204 -13.43 5.02 -18.17
CA ALA A 204 -14.82 5.42 -18.40
C ALA A 204 -15.60 5.52 -17.09
N GLU A 205 -15.33 4.68 -16.10
CA GLU A 205 -15.91 4.77 -14.76
C GLU A 205 -15.56 6.09 -14.07
N GLU A 206 -14.30 6.52 -14.15
CA GLU A 206 -13.89 7.82 -13.61
C GLU A 206 -14.60 9.00 -14.31
N VAL A 207 -14.78 8.93 -15.63
CA VAL A 207 -15.57 9.92 -16.36
C VAL A 207 -17.01 9.91 -15.87
N ALA A 208 -17.63 8.73 -15.72
CA ALA A 208 -19.00 8.59 -15.25
C ALA A 208 -19.21 9.18 -13.85
N ARG A 209 -18.25 8.96 -12.95
CA ARG A 209 -18.27 9.44 -11.58
C ARG A 209 -18.27 10.97 -11.50
N PHE A 210 -17.45 11.64 -12.31
CA PHE A 210 -17.41 13.11 -12.36
C PHE A 210 -18.58 13.72 -13.15
N TYR A 211 -19.01 13.05 -14.21
CA TYR A 211 -20.19 13.48 -14.98
C TYR A 211 -21.47 13.40 -14.14
N GLY A 212 -21.58 12.40 -13.28
CA GLY A 212 -22.71 12.09 -12.42
C GLY A 212 -23.52 10.92 -12.96
N TYR A 213 -23.60 9.83 -12.19
CA TYR A 213 -24.34 8.62 -12.56
C TYR A 213 -25.82 8.85 -12.84
N ASP A 214 -26.43 9.84 -12.18
CA ASP A 214 -27.80 10.26 -12.36
C ASP A 214 -28.10 10.88 -13.73
N LYS A 215 -27.08 11.35 -14.42
CA LYS A 215 -27.16 11.94 -15.76
C LYS A 215 -26.95 10.92 -16.88
N ILE A 216 -26.49 9.71 -16.55
CA ILE A 216 -26.26 8.66 -17.55
C ILE A 216 -27.60 8.04 -17.96
N PRO A 217 -27.88 7.96 -19.28
CA PRO A 217 -29.12 7.38 -19.75
C PRO A 217 -29.30 5.91 -19.35
N VAL A 218 -30.39 5.58 -18.70
CA VAL A 218 -30.74 4.18 -18.35
C VAL A 218 -31.46 3.52 -19.50
N SER A 219 -30.87 2.49 -20.10
CA SER A 219 -31.53 1.65 -21.08
C SER A 219 -32.28 0.50 -20.40
N TYR A 220 -33.61 0.50 -20.49
CA TYR A 220 -34.48 -0.58 -19.98
C TYR A 220 -34.57 -1.80 -20.91
N THR A 221 -33.78 -1.86 -21.99
CA THR A 221 -33.91 -2.89 -23.04
C THR A 221 -33.33 -4.24 -22.67
N HIS A 222 -32.71 -4.41 -21.52
CA HIS A 222 -32.07 -5.67 -21.07
C HIS A 222 -32.79 -6.39 -19.93
N LEU A 223 -34.03 -6.01 -19.58
CA LEU A 223 -34.84 -6.80 -18.66
C LEU A 223 -35.74 -7.75 -19.49
N ARG A 224 -35.16 -8.85 -19.96
CA ARG A 224 -35.85 -10.05 -20.39
C ARG A 224 -35.18 -11.29 -19.86
#